data_357fa83153d226e92b0bd9ad1d9579f7
#
_entry.id   357fa83153d226e92b0bd9ad1d9579f7
#
_cell.length_a   1.000
_cell.length_b   1.000
_cell.length_c   1.000
_cell.angle_alpha   90.00
_cell.angle_beta   90.00
_cell.angle_gamma   90.00
#
_symmetry.space_group_name_H-M   'P 1'
#
loop_
_entity.id
_entity.type
_entity.pdbx_description
1 polymer ?
#
loop_
_entity_poly.entity_id
_entity_poly.type
_entity_poly.pdbx_seq_one_letter_code
_entity_poly.pdbx_strand_id
1 'polypeptide(L)'
;KAFPRYLRGQRSLSENTERVYLADLQSFRQYLANEDLGLVDMDRQTLRGFLAWLSTEGKGGRQGYARVSVARKLTVVRTFYRFLVQEGLFGSTPVPSGQSFKVKVTKSLPAFLGQREVSRLMDAPDEGSVFGIRDKAILETLYACGIRLAEIHGLDLGDINFSRKEILVKGKGSKERLVLFGQPTKDALYRYINGPRRELQSRTNQALFLNRYGER
;
A
#
# COMPACT_ATOMS: atom_id res chain seq x y z
N LYS A 1 2.49 9.76 20.39
CA LYS A 1 1.48 10.62 19.71
C LYS A 1 2.09 11.73 18.84
N ALA A 2 3.31 12.22 19.13
CA ALA A 2 3.95 13.32 18.38
C ALA A 2 4.47 12.88 16.99
N PHE A 3 5.15 11.73 16.88
CA PHE A 3 5.70 11.26 15.61
C PHE A 3 4.67 11.04 14.49
N PRO A 4 3.48 10.44 14.72
CA PRO A 4 2.42 10.41 13.73
C PRO A 4 2.00 11.79 13.21
N ARG A 5 1.89 12.78 14.09
CA ARG A 5 1.59 14.18 13.70
C ARG A 5 2.69 14.78 12.82
N TYR A 6 3.96 14.52 13.16
CA TYR A 6 5.10 14.91 12.35
C TYR A 6 5.05 14.32 10.94
N LEU A 7 4.73 13.01 10.83
CA LEU A 7 4.63 12.34 9.54
C LEU A 7 3.53 12.93 8.65
N ARG A 8 2.37 13.25 9.22
CA ARG A 8 1.25 13.86 8.50
C ARG A 8 1.51 15.33 8.14
N GLY A 9 1.94 16.12 9.09
CA GLY A 9 2.10 17.57 8.94
C GLY A 9 3.32 17.93 8.09
N GLN A 10 4.51 17.64 8.56
CA GLN A 10 5.75 18.07 7.89
C GLN A 10 6.15 17.21 6.70
N ARG A 11 5.71 15.94 6.63
CA ARG A 11 6.05 15.00 5.55
C ARG A 11 4.92 14.77 4.56
N SER A 12 3.72 15.26 4.84
CA SER A 12 2.53 15.05 3.99
C SER A 12 2.36 13.58 3.55
N LEU A 13 2.66 12.64 4.45
CA LEU A 13 2.57 11.22 4.16
C LEU A 13 1.12 10.75 4.24
N SER A 14 0.74 9.82 3.36
CA SER A 14 -0.57 9.19 3.41
C SER A 14 -0.74 8.34 4.67
N GLU A 15 -1.98 8.14 5.12
CA GLU A 15 -2.31 7.29 6.28
C GLU A 15 -1.71 5.88 6.17
N ASN A 16 -1.72 5.30 4.98
CA ASN A 16 -1.11 4.00 4.75
C ASN A 16 0.41 4.03 4.98
N THR A 17 1.09 5.10 4.54
CA THR A 17 2.54 5.26 4.78
C THR A 17 2.82 5.45 6.27
N GLU A 18 2.00 6.23 6.98
CA GLU A 18 2.10 6.38 8.42
C GLU A 18 1.96 5.04 9.13
N ARG A 19 0.92 4.26 8.80
CA ARG A 19 0.71 2.92 9.37
C ARG A 19 1.91 2.01 9.15
N VAL A 20 2.48 2.01 7.95
CA VAL A 20 3.67 1.22 7.62
C VAL A 20 4.88 1.70 8.43
N TYR A 21 5.07 3.00 8.58
CA TYR A 21 6.18 3.56 9.38
C TYR A 21 6.07 3.19 10.85
N LEU A 22 4.87 3.26 11.42
CA LEU A 22 4.64 2.88 12.81
C LEU A 22 4.87 1.37 13.03
N ALA A 23 4.42 0.53 12.10
CA ALA A 23 4.68 -0.90 12.14
C ALA A 23 6.19 -1.23 12.02
N ASP A 24 6.92 -0.48 11.20
CA ASP A 24 8.37 -0.64 11.08
C ASP A 24 9.12 -0.23 12.36
N LEU A 25 8.67 0.83 13.04
CA LEU A 25 9.22 1.23 14.33
C LEU A 25 8.95 0.21 15.44
N GLN A 26 7.87 -0.57 15.36
CA GLN A 26 7.67 -1.67 16.33
C GLN A 26 8.80 -2.70 16.26
N SER A 27 9.29 -3.04 15.04
CA SER A 27 10.45 -3.93 14.91
C SER A 27 11.70 -3.34 15.56
N PHE A 28 11.90 -2.03 15.44
CA PHE A 28 13.03 -1.35 16.07
C PHE A 28 12.90 -1.34 17.59
N ARG A 29 11.73 -1.02 18.11
CA ARG A 29 11.42 -1.07 19.55
C ARG A 29 11.64 -2.48 20.10
N GLN A 30 11.20 -3.52 19.40
CA GLN A 30 11.37 -4.91 19.80
C GLN A 30 12.85 -5.27 19.88
N TYR A 31 13.65 -4.89 18.89
CA TYR A 31 15.09 -5.11 18.90
C TYR A 31 15.75 -4.45 20.12
N LEU A 32 15.48 -3.17 20.37
CA LEU A 32 16.02 -2.46 21.52
C LEU A 32 15.64 -3.13 22.84
N ALA A 33 14.39 -3.59 22.97
CA ALA A 33 13.92 -4.29 24.16
C ALA A 33 14.61 -5.67 24.34
N ASN A 34 14.88 -6.39 23.25
CA ASN A 34 15.56 -7.69 23.30
C ASN A 34 17.04 -7.56 23.73
N GLU A 35 17.68 -6.45 23.37
CA GLU A 35 19.08 -6.15 23.69
C GLU A 35 19.24 -5.31 24.99
N ASP A 36 18.15 -5.03 25.69
CA ASP A 36 18.11 -4.15 26.87
C ASP A 36 18.71 -2.75 26.58
N LEU A 37 18.42 -2.19 25.41
CA LEU A 37 18.93 -0.89 24.94
C LEU A 37 17.84 0.19 24.94
N GLY A 38 18.25 1.43 25.23
CA GLY A 38 17.44 2.62 25.05
C GLY A 38 17.69 3.34 23.72
N LEU A 39 16.93 4.38 23.44
CA LEU A 39 17.12 5.20 22.25
C LEU A 39 18.48 5.93 22.25
N VAL A 40 19.05 6.20 23.43
CA VAL A 40 20.33 6.90 23.61
C VAL A 40 21.53 6.00 23.27
N ASP A 41 21.36 4.67 23.36
CA ASP A 41 22.41 3.70 23.12
C ASP A 41 22.60 3.37 21.62
N MET A 42 21.89 4.12 20.77
CA MET A 42 22.01 3.95 19.33
C MET A 42 23.35 4.48 18.82
N ASP A 43 24.17 3.56 18.35
CA ASP A 43 25.42 3.86 17.68
C ASP A 43 25.54 3.04 16.36
N ARG A 44 26.74 3.02 15.79
CA ARG A 44 27.03 2.25 14.57
C ARG A 44 26.94 0.73 14.80
N GLN A 45 27.33 0.26 15.97
CA GLN A 45 27.34 -1.17 16.31
C GLN A 45 25.91 -1.66 16.55
N THR A 46 25.13 -0.93 17.35
CA THR A 46 23.71 -1.20 17.60
C THR A 46 22.91 -1.20 16.30
N LEU A 47 23.18 -0.26 15.39
CA LEU A 47 22.53 -0.22 14.07
C LEU A 47 22.88 -1.46 13.22
N ARG A 48 24.14 -1.91 13.23
CA ARG A 48 24.54 -3.15 12.53
C ARG A 48 23.86 -4.36 13.12
N GLY A 49 23.79 -4.47 14.45
CA GLY A 49 23.05 -5.51 15.15
C GLY A 49 21.58 -5.54 14.75
N PHE A 50 20.92 -4.39 14.75
CA PHE A 50 19.54 -4.27 14.29
C PHE A 50 19.34 -4.76 12.85
N LEU A 51 20.22 -4.37 11.92
CA LEU A 51 20.12 -4.82 10.52
C LEU A 51 20.37 -6.32 10.37
N ALA A 52 21.31 -6.89 11.15
CA ALA A 52 21.54 -8.31 11.18
C ALA A 52 20.33 -9.05 11.75
N TRP A 53 19.80 -8.61 12.89
CA TRP A 53 18.59 -9.16 13.51
C TRP A 53 17.38 -9.13 12.57
N LEU A 54 17.16 -8.04 11.85
CA LEU A 54 16.09 -7.97 10.83
C LEU A 54 16.29 -9.02 9.74
N SER A 55 17.52 -9.35 9.39
CA SER A 55 17.84 -10.28 8.30
C SER A 55 17.73 -11.75 8.72
N THR A 56 17.78 -12.04 10.02
CA THR A 56 17.78 -13.41 10.56
C THR A 56 16.53 -13.74 11.36
N GLU A 57 16.14 -12.90 12.31
CA GLU A 57 15.15 -13.20 13.34
C GLU A 57 13.93 -12.30 13.36
N GLY A 58 14.05 -11.11 12.77
CA GLY A 58 13.11 -10.00 12.89
C GLY A 58 11.63 -10.30 12.54
N LYS A 59 11.31 -11.48 12.05
CA LYS A 59 9.96 -11.93 11.69
C LYS A 59 9.42 -13.03 12.64
N GLY A 60 9.77 -12.99 13.91
CA GLY A 60 9.29 -13.98 14.88
C GLY A 60 9.99 -15.34 14.79
N GLY A 61 11.29 -15.34 14.49
CA GLY A 61 12.17 -16.50 14.67
C GLY A 61 12.21 -17.54 13.55
N ARG A 62 11.51 -17.31 12.42
CA ARG A 62 11.47 -18.32 11.35
C ARG A 62 12.13 -17.91 10.03
N GLN A 63 12.16 -16.64 9.73
CA GLN A 63 12.78 -16.12 8.51
C GLN A 63 12.90 -14.60 8.61
N GLY A 64 14.09 -14.06 8.33
CA GLY A 64 14.35 -12.63 8.33
C GLY A 64 13.53 -11.87 7.27
N TYR A 65 13.58 -10.57 7.34
CA TYR A 65 12.93 -9.69 6.35
C TYR A 65 13.68 -9.68 5.02
N ALA A 66 12.96 -9.56 3.91
CA ALA A 66 13.56 -9.31 2.61
C ALA A 66 14.38 -8.00 2.61
N ARG A 67 15.48 -7.94 1.86
CA ARG A 67 16.41 -6.78 1.80
C ARG A 67 15.71 -5.44 1.53
N VAL A 68 14.66 -5.43 0.70
CA VAL A 68 13.85 -4.24 0.44
C VAL A 68 13.15 -3.75 1.72
N SER A 69 12.60 -4.66 2.51
CA SER A 69 11.95 -4.35 3.79
C SER A 69 12.97 -3.86 4.82
N VAL A 70 14.16 -4.46 4.90
CA VAL A 70 15.26 -4.00 5.76
C VAL A 70 15.68 -2.58 5.39
N ALA A 71 15.85 -2.29 4.10
CA ALA A 71 16.20 -0.95 3.62
C ALA A 71 15.12 0.10 3.98
N ARG A 72 13.84 -0.26 3.88
CA ARG A 72 12.72 0.61 4.28
C ARG A 72 12.72 0.86 5.79
N LYS A 73 12.86 -0.19 6.61
CA LYS A 73 12.93 -0.08 8.08
C LYS A 73 14.10 0.82 8.53
N LEU A 74 15.26 0.70 7.91
CA LEU A 74 16.38 1.62 8.13
C LEU A 74 16.02 3.08 7.81
N THR A 75 15.29 3.31 6.72
CA THR A 75 14.82 4.65 6.35
C THR A 75 13.85 5.21 7.39
N VAL A 76 12.98 4.37 7.95
CA VAL A 76 12.04 4.75 9.01
C VAL A 76 12.78 5.12 10.29
N VAL A 77 13.76 4.32 10.72
CA VAL A 77 14.59 4.63 11.89
C VAL A 77 15.34 5.96 11.72
N ARG A 78 15.93 6.21 10.54
CA ARG A 78 16.54 7.51 10.22
C ARG A 78 15.55 8.68 10.30
N THR A 79 14.34 8.49 9.82
CA THR A 79 13.30 9.51 9.87
C THR A 79 12.86 9.77 11.32
N PHE A 80 12.79 8.72 12.13
CA PHE A 80 12.45 8.84 13.54
C PHE A 80 13.52 9.61 14.33
N TYR A 81 14.81 9.31 14.17
CA TYR A 81 15.88 10.07 14.85
C TYR A 81 15.95 11.51 14.36
N ARG A 82 15.68 11.79 13.08
CA ARG A 82 15.56 13.19 12.62
C ARG A 82 14.42 13.92 13.32
N PHE A 83 13.30 13.26 13.52
CA PHE A 83 12.21 13.81 14.33
C PHE A 83 12.64 14.09 15.76
N LEU A 84 13.34 13.16 16.44
CA LEU A 84 13.82 13.36 17.80
C LEU A 84 14.80 14.54 17.93
N VAL A 85 15.65 14.75 16.94
CA VAL A 85 16.54 15.92 16.88
C VAL A 85 15.74 17.21 16.70
N GLN A 86 14.72 17.19 15.87
CA GLN A 86 13.86 18.34 15.61
C GLN A 86 13.01 18.74 16.83
N GLU A 87 12.63 17.76 17.65
CA GLU A 87 11.94 17.98 18.94
C GLU A 87 12.91 18.36 20.08
N GLY A 88 14.21 18.51 19.79
CA GLY A 88 15.21 18.87 20.78
C GLY A 88 15.58 17.76 21.78
N LEU A 89 15.13 16.51 21.53
CA LEU A 89 15.42 15.35 22.39
C LEU A 89 16.81 14.76 22.15
N PHE A 90 17.41 15.05 21.01
CA PHE A 90 18.76 14.66 20.63
C PHE A 90 19.49 15.85 19.99
N GLY A 91 20.78 16.04 20.31
CA GLY A 91 21.59 17.10 19.70
C GLY A 91 21.92 16.82 18.23
N SER A 92 22.10 15.55 17.87
CA SER A 92 22.36 15.11 16.50
C SER A 92 21.83 13.68 16.27
N THR A 93 21.65 13.28 15.00
CA THR A 93 21.23 11.92 14.70
C THR A 93 22.37 10.91 14.86
N PRO A 94 22.23 9.88 15.71
CA PRO A 94 23.24 8.83 15.86
C PRO A 94 23.24 7.86 14.67
N VAL A 95 22.18 7.88 13.83
CA VAL A 95 22.04 6.98 12.70
C VAL A 95 22.76 7.56 11.47
N PRO A 96 23.85 6.93 10.99
CA PRO A 96 24.63 7.47 9.89
C PRO A 96 23.79 7.69 8.63
N SER A 97 23.97 8.85 8.00
CA SER A 97 23.47 9.15 6.67
C SER A 97 24.59 8.86 5.66
N GLY A 98 24.24 8.32 4.49
CA GLY A 98 25.20 8.13 3.41
C GLY A 98 25.38 6.68 2.96
N GLN A 99 26.36 6.47 2.06
CA GLN A 99 26.60 5.20 1.35
C GLN A 99 27.07 4.06 2.27
N SER A 100 27.79 4.37 3.33
CA SER A 100 28.40 3.39 4.25
C SER A 100 27.40 2.53 5.01
N PHE A 101 26.13 2.94 5.07
CA PHE A 101 25.01 2.20 5.70
C PHE A 101 23.83 2.00 4.75
N LYS A 102 24.12 1.83 3.45
CA LYS A 102 23.10 1.54 2.46
C LYS A 102 22.90 0.03 2.35
N VAL A 103 21.71 -0.45 2.64
CA VAL A 103 21.34 -1.84 2.34
C VAL A 103 21.28 -1.99 0.83
N LYS A 104 22.18 -2.79 0.25
CA LYS A 104 22.18 -3.09 -1.19
C LYS A 104 20.91 -3.89 -1.51
N VAL A 105 20.03 -3.32 -2.30
CA VAL A 105 18.84 -3.97 -2.83
C VAL A 105 19.08 -4.24 -4.31
N THR A 106 19.13 -5.50 -4.68
CA THR A 106 19.16 -5.88 -6.08
C THR A 106 17.81 -5.58 -6.69
N LYS A 107 17.77 -4.72 -7.69
CA LYS A 107 16.54 -4.47 -8.46
C LYS A 107 16.33 -5.69 -9.38
N SER A 108 15.40 -6.55 -9.05
CA SER A 108 14.88 -7.53 -10.00
C SER A 108 13.87 -6.86 -10.92
N LEU A 109 13.81 -7.31 -12.16
CA LEU A 109 12.72 -6.91 -13.05
C LEU A 109 11.40 -7.40 -12.44
N PRO A 110 10.34 -6.58 -12.47
CA PRO A 110 9.03 -7.02 -12.04
C PRO A 110 8.60 -8.25 -12.84
N ALA A 111 8.05 -9.26 -12.17
CA ALA A 111 7.34 -10.32 -12.86
C ALA A 111 6.04 -9.73 -13.44
N PHE A 112 5.74 -10.07 -14.68
CA PHE A 112 4.50 -9.69 -15.34
C PHE A 112 3.81 -10.94 -15.87
N LEU A 113 2.50 -10.88 -15.94
CA LEU A 113 1.70 -11.97 -16.51
C LEU A 113 1.82 -11.97 -18.03
N GLY A 114 2.06 -13.13 -18.60
CA GLY A 114 1.97 -13.33 -20.05
C GLY A 114 0.53 -13.26 -20.54
N GLN A 115 0.35 -13.05 -21.82
CA GLN A 115 -0.98 -12.89 -22.44
C GLN A 115 -1.95 -14.04 -22.11
N ARG A 116 -1.47 -15.28 -22.12
CA ARG A 116 -2.28 -16.47 -21.76
C ARG A 116 -2.67 -16.48 -20.27
N GLU A 117 -1.80 -15.98 -19.40
CA GLU A 117 -2.07 -15.90 -17.96
C GLU A 117 -3.10 -14.80 -17.66
N VAL A 118 -2.99 -13.67 -18.36
CA VAL A 118 -3.99 -12.60 -18.31
C VAL A 118 -5.35 -13.12 -18.75
N SER A 119 -5.43 -13.81 -19.90
CA SER A 119 -6.69 -14.37 -20.37
C SER A 119 -7.31 -15.31 -19.33
N ARG A 120 -6.54 -16.26 -18.80
CA ARG A 120 -7.02 -17.17 -17.75
C ARG A 120 -7.48 -16.43 -16.48
N LEU A 121 -6.79 -15.35 -16.09
CA LEU A 121 -7.19 -14.54 -14.95
C LEU A 121 -8.51 -13.82 -15.21
N MET A 122 -8.68 -13.27 -16.41
CA MET A 122 -9.91 -12.60 -16.81
C MET A 122 -11.11 -13.54 -16.90
N ASP A 123 -10.89 -14.80 -17.22
CA ASP A 123 -11.94 -15.83 -17.37
C ASP A 123 -12.19 -16.62 -16.07
N ALA A 124 -11.41 -16.36 -15.00
CA ALA A 124 -11.52 -17.09 -13.75
C ALA A 124 -12.77 -16.78 -12.90
N PRO A 125 -13.35 -15.56 -12.91
CA PRO A 125 -14.56 -15.28 -12.14
C PRO A 125 -15.77 -16.08 -12.63
N ASP A 126 -16.47 -16.73 -11.69
CA ASP A 126 -17.73 -17.43 -11.97
C ASP A 126 -18.87 -16.43 -12.24
N GLU A 127 -19.15 -16.15 -13.49
CA GLU A 127 -20.18 -15.20 -13.92
C GLU A 127 -21.62 -15.66 -13.64
N GLY A 128 -21.83 -16.86 -13.10
CA GLY A 128 -23.10 -17.33 -12.55
C GLY A 128 -23.37 -16.82 -11.13
N SER A 129 -22.37 -16.23 -10.45
CA SER A 129 -22.48 -15.76 -9.09
C SER A 129 -22.45 -14.22 -8.98
N VAL A 130 -23.08 -13.68 -7.96
CA VAL A 130 -23.08 -12.23 -7.63
C VAL A 130 -21.66 -11.67 -7.50
N PHE A 131 -20.80 -12.42 -6.79
CA PHE A 131 -19.42 -12.01 -6.59
C PHE A 131 -18.54 -12.18 -7.85
N GLY A 132 -18.78 -13.22 -8.62
CA GLY A 132 -18.03 -13.43 -9.86
C GLY A 132 -18.31 -12.36 -10.92
N ILE A 133 -19.56 -11.89 -11.06
CA ILE A 133 -19.90 -10.77 -11.93
C ILE A 133 -19.22 -9.48 -11.44
N ARG A 134 -19.18 -9.25 -10.12
CA ARG A 134 -18.45 -8.12 -9.53
C ARG A 134 -16.95 -8.22 -9.83
N ASP A 135 -16.36 -9.37 -9.57
CA ASP A 135 -14.93 -9.58 -9.71
C ASP A 135 -14.48 -9.49 -11.18
N LYS A 136 -15.33 -9.95 -12.12
CA LYS A 136 -15.13 -9.73 -13.57
C LYS A 136 -15.10 -8.24 -13.89
N ALA A 137 -16.04 -7.45 -13.39
CA ALA A 137 -16.07 -6.01 -13.61
C ALA A 137 -14.84 -5.30 -13.00
N ILE A 138 -14.37 -5.75 -11.83
CA ILE A 138 -13.12 -5.25 -11.22
C ILE A 138 -11.92 -5.53 -12.12
N LEU A 139 -11.76 -6.78 -12.58
CA LEU A 139 -10.64 -7.20 -13.43
C LEU A 139 -10.63 -6.45 -14.75
N GLU A 140 -11.79 -6.35 -15.42
CA GLU A 140 -11.93 -5.60 -16.68
C GLU A 140 -11.54 -4.13 -16.50
N THR A 141 -11.98 -3.49 -15.39
CA THR A 141 -11.64 -2.10 -15.11
C THR A 141 -10.14 -1.91 -14.83
N LEU A 142 -9.54 -2.81 -14.04
CA LEU A 142 -8.10 -2.76 -13.74
C LEU A 142 -7.27 -2.94 -15.01
N TYR A 143 -7.62 -3.91 -15.84
CA TYR A 143 -6.87 -4.25 -17.04
C TYR A 143 -6.95 -3.15 -18.11
N ALA A 144 -8.16 -2.65 -18.38
CA ALA A 144 -8.36 -1.62 -19.40
C ALA A 144 -7.80 -0.25 -19.00
N CYS A 145 -7.98 0.14 -17.74
CA CYS A 145 -7.67 1.49 -17.28
C CYS A 145 -6.27 1.63 -16.65
N GLY A 146 -5.61 0.52 -16.30
CA GLY A 146 -4.31 0.55 -15.62
C GLY A 146 -4.30 1.32 -14.30
N ILE A 147 -5.44 1.37 -13.60
CA ILE A 147 -5.60 2.09 -12.34
C ILE A 147 -5.08 1.26 -11.16
N ARG A 148 -4.71 1.94 -10.07
CA ARG A 148 -4.19 1.27 -8.87
C ARG A 148 -5.32 0.66 -8.05
N LEU A 149 -5.00 -0.37 -7.25
CA LEU A 149 -5.97 -1.01 -6.35
C LEU A 149 -6.67 0.00 -5.41
N ALA A 150 -5.95 0.98 -4.88
CA ALA A 150 -6.56 2.02 -4.04
C ALA A 150 -7.47 2.97 -4.84
N GLU A 151 -7.17 3.18 -6.10
CA GLU A 151 -7.99 4.04 -6.99
C GLU A 151 -9.29 3.32 -7.35
N ILE A 152 -9.26 2.05 -7.73
CA ILE A 152 -10.49 1.28 -8.01
C ILE A 152 -11.35 1.12 -6.76
N HIS A 153 -10.74 0.90 -5.59
CA HIS A 153 -11.45 0.87 -4.31
C HIS A 153 -12.17 2.20 -4.03
N GLY A 154 -11.56 3.34 -4.40
CA GLY A 154 -12.09 4.68 -4.17
C GLY A 154 -13.16 5.14 -5.16
N LEU A 155 -13.46 4.38 -6.23
CA LEU A 155 -14.44 4.79 -7.25
C LEU A 155 -15.86 4.83 -6.71
N ASP A 156 -16.58 5.86 -7.13
CA ASP A 156 -18.01 6.02 -6.93
C ASP A 156 -18.78 5.82 -8.26
N LEU A 157 -20.07 5.58 -8.18
CA LEU A 157 -20.95 5.47 -9.36
C LEU A 157 -20.89 6.71 -10.25
N GLY A 158 -20.80 7.91 -9.64
CA GLY A 158 -20.73 9.19 -10.34
C GLY A 158 -19.40 9.44 -11.06
N ASP A 159 -18.37 8.66 -10.78
CA ASP A 159 -17.08 8.81 -11.45
C ASP A 159 -17.07 8.18 -12.86
N ILE A 160 -18.12 7.43 -13.25
CA ILE A 160 -18.20 6.73 -14.54
C ILE A 160 -19.09 7.48 -15.53
N ASN A 161 -18.55 7.76 -16.69
CA ASN A 161 -19.31 8.24 -17.83
C ASN A 161 -19.41 7.15 -18.92
N PHE A 162 -20.54 6.44 -18.95
CA PHE A 162 -20.78 5.36 -19.91
C PHE A 162 -20.90 5.82 -21.35
N SER A 163 -21.36 7.07 -21.58
CA SER A 163 -21.51 7.62 -22.93
C SER A 163 -20.15 7.90 -23.56
N ARG A 164 -19.24 8.48 -22.78
CA ARG A 164 -17.86 8.78 -23.20
C ARG A 164 -16.90 7.64 -22.99
N LYS A 165 -17.30 6.58 -22.26
CA LYS A 165 -16.44 5.48 -21.81
C LYS A 165 -15.23 5.99 -21.03
N GLU A 166 -15.47 6.84 -20.05
CA GLU A 166 -14.46 7.50 -19.22
C GLU A 166 -14.72 7.23 -17.74
N ILE A 167 -13.65 7.14 -16.96
CA ILE A 167 -13.69 7.09 -15.50
C ILE A 167 -12.83 8.24 -14.96
N LEU A 168 -13.37 9.02 -14.04
CA LEU A 168 -12.63 10.01 -13.28
C LEU A 168 -11.92 9.32 -12.09
N VAL A 169 -10.60 9.25 -12.13
CA VAL A 169 -9.79 8.57 -11.12
C VAL A 169 -9.11 9.60 -10.22
N LYS A 170 -9.32 9.46 -8.92
CA LYS A 170 -8.68 10.30 -7.89
C LYS A 170 -7.41 9.60 -7.38
N GLY A 171 -6.25 10.17 -7.67
CA GLY A 171 -4.95 9.63 -7.30
C GLY A 171 -4.35 10.25 -6.03
N LYS A 172 -3.11 9.91 -5.77
CA LYS A 172 -2.36 10.43 -4.61
C LYS A 172 -2.27 11.97 -4.65
N GLY A 173 -2.59 12.62 -3.53
CA GLY A 173 -2.54 14.09 -3.39
C GLY A 173 -3.69 14.80 -4.09
N SER A 174 -4.85 14.16 -4.15
CA SER A 174 -6.09 14.70 -4.77
C SER A 174 -5.94 15.07 -6.26
N LYS A 175 -4.95 14.48 -6.94
CA LYS A 175 -4.82 14.64 -8.38
C LYS A 175 -5.84 13.77 -9.09
N GLU A 176 -6.64 14.40 -9.95
CA GLU A 176 -7.64 13.72 -10.76
C GLU A 176 -7.12 13.49 -12.18
N ARG A 177 -7.53 12.39 -12.78
CA ARG A 177 -7.30 12.11 -14.19
C ARG A 177 -8.45 11.32 -14.78
N LEU A 178 -8.74 11.56 -16.05
CA LEU A 178 -9.64 10.72 -16.83
C LEU A 178 -8.89 9.54 -17.42
N VAL A 179 -9.49 8.37 -17.34
CA VAL A 179 -9.03 7.15 -18.02
C VAL A 179 -10.12 6.62 -18.91
N LEU A 180 -9.75 6.07 -20.06
CA LEU A 180 -10.69 5.52 -21.04
C LEU A 180 -10.82 4.01 -20.85
N PHE A 181 -11.99 3.46 -21.19
CA PHE A 181 -12.23 2.03 -21.20
C PHE A 181 -12.93 1.56 -22.48
N GLY A 182 -12.75 0.28 -22.81
CA GLY A 182 -13.33 -0.33 -23.99
C GLY A 182 -14.74 -0.91 -23.77
N GLN A 183 -15.28 -1.53 -24.81
CA GLN A 183 -16.61 -2.14 -24.76
C GLN A 183 -16.68 -3.31 -23.73
N PRO A 184 -15.68 -4.21 -23.61
CA PRO A 184 -15.73 -5.27 -22.60
C PRO A 184 -15.91 -4.76 -21.18
N THR A 185 -15.17 -3.71 -20.83
CA THR A 185 -15.29 -3.07 -19.51
C THR A 185 -16.66 -2.40 -19.32
N LYS A 186 -17.19 -1.75 -20.38
CA LYS A 186 -18.53 -1.17 -20.35
C LYS A 186 -19.58 -2.22 -20.02
N ASP A 187 -19.54 -3.34 -20.72
CA ASP A 187 -20.53 -4.42 -20.58
C ASP A 187 -20.44 -5.07 -19.18
N ALA A 188 -19.21 -5.33 -18.71
CA ALA A 188 -19.00 -5.89 -17.39
C ALA A 188 -19.49 -4.94 -16.26
N LEU A 189 -19.16 -3.65 -16.34
CA LEU A 189 -19.64 -2.64 -15.39
C LEU A 189 -21.14 -2.49 -15.43
N TYR A 190 -21.74 -2.42 -16.62
CA TYR A 190 -23.18 -2.28 -16.79
C TYR A 190 -23.93 -3.47 -16.19
N ARG A 191 -23.46 -4.71 -16.46
CA ARG A 191 -24.03 -5.94 -15.89
C ARG A 191 -23.94 -5.96 -14.38
N TYR A 192 -22.78 -5.59 -13.81
CA TYR A 192 -22.60 -5.53 -12.36
C TYR A 192 -23.50 -4.47 -11.70
N ILE A 193 -23.53 -3.26 -12.22
CA ILE A 193 -24.26 -2.13 -11.61
C ILE A 193 -25.77 -2.39 -11.65
N ASN A 194 -26.30 -2.96 -12.73
CA ASN A 194 -27.74 -3.16 -12.90
C ASN A 194 -28.28 -4.47 -12.32
N GLY A 195 -27.40 -5.41 -11.96
CA GLY A 195 -27.73 -6.69 -11.34
C GLY A 195 -27.13 -6.79 -9.93
N PRO A 196 -26.01 -7.53 -9.78
CA PRO A 196 -25.46 -7.91 -8.48
C PRO A 196 -25.22 -6.78 -7.50
N ARG A 197 -24.83 -5.59 -7.98
CA ARG A 197 -24.62 -4.45 -7.09
C ARG A 197 -25.87 -4.04 -6.34
N ARG A 198 -27.05 -4.15 -6.98
CA ARG A 198 -28.34 -3.84 -6.34
C ARG A 198 -28.70 -4.86 -5.28
N GLU A 199 -28.37 -6.12 -5.51
CA GLU A 199 -28.57 -7.20 -4.53
C GLU A 199 -27.65 -7.05 -3.31
N LEU A 200 -26.40 -6.62 -3.53
CA LEU A 200 -25.42 -6.38 -2.46
C LEU A 200 -25.74 -5.12 -1.66
N GLN A 201 -26.46 -4.16 -2.24
CA GLN A 201 -26.67 -2.86 -1.61
C GLN A 201 -27.66 -2.94 -0.45
N SER A 202 -27.18 -2.86 0.80
CA SER A 202 -28.01 -2.84 2.01
C SER A 202 -28.52 -1.45 2.40
N ARG A 203 -27.81 -0.38 2.00
CA ARG A 203 -28.12 1.04 2.25
C ARG A 203 -27.69 1.88 1.06
N THR A 204 -28.13 3.16 1.01
CA THR A 204 -27.65 4.10 -0.01
C THR A 204 -26.12 4.23 0.08
N ASN A 205 -25.43 3.72 -0.92
CA ASN A 205 -23.97 3.72 -0.99
C ASN A 205 -23.55 4.16 -2.40
N GLN A 206 -22.69 5.17 -2.48
CA GLN A 206 -22.19 5.69 -3.76
C GLN A 206 -21.00 4.89 -4.30
N ALA A 207 -20.36 4.04 -3.46
CA ALA A 207 -19.22 3.25 -3.90
C ALA A 207 -19.59 2.38 -5.10
N LEU A 208 -18.69 2.35 -6.11
CA LEU A 208 -18.90 1.54 -7.29
C LEU A 208 -18.93 0.06 -6.93
N PHE A 209 -17.90 -0.44 -6.27
CA PHE A 209 -17.78 -1.85 -5.88
C PHE A 209 -18.10 -2.04 -4.42
N LEU A 210 -18.93 -3.06 -4.14
CA LEU A 210 -19.40 -3.37 -2.80
C LEU A 210 -18.87 -4.73 -2.33
N ASN A 211 -18.56 -4.81 -1.04
CA ASN A 211 -18.25 -6.05 -0.37
C ASN A 211 -19.52 -6.86 -0.07
N ARG A 212 -19.39 -8.04 0.57
CA ARG A 212 -20.52 -8.91 0.94
C ARG A 212 -21.50 -8.28 1.95
N TYR A 213 -21.12 -7.20 2.58
CA TYR A 213 -21.94 -6.48 3.56
C TYR A 213 -22.62 -5.25 2.97
N GLY A 214 -22.46 -5.01 1.67
CA GLY A 214 -22.99 -3.82 0.99
C GLY A 214 -22.21 -2.55 1.26
N GLU A 215 -20.97 -2.67 1.73
CA GLU A 215 -20.06 -1.55 2.02
C GLU A 215 -18.95 -1.47 0.97
N ARG A 216 -18.23 -0.34 0.97
CA ARG A 216 -17.03 -0.15 0.15
C ARG A 216 -15.93 -1.13 0.53
#